data_ba5942d023bcc8e96bf4071a1c72adc5
#
_entry.id   ba5942d023bcc8e96bf4071a1c72adc5
#
_cell.length_a   1.000
_cell.length_b   1.000
_cell.length_c   1.000
_cell.angle_alpha   90.00
_cell.angle_beta   90.00
_cell.angle_gamma   90.00
#
_symmetry.space_group_name_H-M   'P 1'
#
loop_
_entity.id
_entity.type
_entity.pdbx_description
1 polymer ?
#
loop_
_entity_poly.entity_id
_entity_poly.type
_entity_poly.pdbx_seq_one_letter_code
_entity_poly.pdbx_strand_id
1 'polypeptide(L)'
;MMRAIARITVAAVCVLSSAPALAKCLLVYSNEPTFQDTVTFSDGTYVRDTPIGTTTDKYTRSDRAIKCDASDYETTSTAMVVGGELVPGYSNVYKTGIDGIGIKLFSAAYGVSNTRAAPFEYSVPSTGVQNTFMSKAQLIVTGPIRGGTSTTLPSLRVTFKQGADEPLTYTLSVASNISIVAKACKLTDSAINVRVPRAVYQRMQAPGSVSGETGFNLGLTNCPDGLSVYATLADATDPTNLSTILKPAPESTARGFGYQVLYRGSPIGFGPDSSAPGTKNQFLVGTTAGPSLEVPLSVRYVRTADAFAPGSVIGRVILNMSYQ
;
A
#
# COMPACT_ATOMS: atom_id res chain seq x y z
N MET A 1 50.30 50.00 -80.69
CA MET A 1 49.38 48.87 -80.30
C MET A 1 49.76 48.38 -78.89
N MET A 2 49.09 48.88 -77.86
CA MET A 2 49.30 48.41 -76.47
C MET A 2 48.17 47.49 -76.09
N ARG A 3 48.50 46.25 -75.73
CA ARG A 3 47.54 45.27 -75.17
C ARG A 3 47.62 45.34 -73.63
N ALA A 4 46.52 45.73 -73.05
CA ALA A 4 46.33 45.67 -71.60
C ALA A 4 45.85 44.27 -71.16
N ILE A 5 46.58 43.60 -70.29
CA ILE A 5 46.22 42.32 -69.66
C ILE A 5 45.56 42.59 -68.35
N ALA A 6 44.25 42.33 -68.28
CA ALA A 6 43.51 42.38 -67.01
C ALA A 6 43.74 41.09 -66.18
N ARG A 7 44.28 41.21 -65.01
CA ARG A 7 44.38 40.10 -64.02
C ARG A 7 43.11 40.03 -63.21
N ILE A 8 42.33 38.99 -63.33
CA ILE A 8 41.17 38.69 -62.47
C ILE A 8 41.67 37.90 -61.27
N THR A 9 41.61 38.49 -60.09
CA THR A 9 41.90 37.81 -58.82
C THR A 9 40.58 37.21 -58.29
N VAL A 10 40.47 35.89 -58.34
CA VAL A 10 39.32 35.18 -57.71
C VAL A 10 39.66 34.96 -56.24
N ALA A 11 38.97 35.67 -55.38
CA ALA A 11 39.00 35.44 -53.92
C ALA A 11 38.08 34.27 -53.60
N ALA A 12 38.67 33.12 -53.20
CA ALA A 12 37.91 31.97 -52.65
C ALA A 12 37.46 32.32 -51.21
N VAL A 13 36.18 32.57 -51.05
CA VAL A 13 35.55 32.68 -49.71
C VAL A 13 35.33 31.27 -49.19
N CYS A 14 36.19 30.80 -48.28
CA CYS A 14 35.95 29.63 -47.47
C CYS A 14 34.82 29.90 -46.49
N VAL A 15 33.61 29.49 -46.81
CA VAL A 15 32.52 29.46 -45.84
C VAL A 15 32.80 28.22 -44.94
N LEU A 16 33.36 28.48 -43.75
CA LEU A 16 33.41 27.49 -42.68
C LEU A 16 31.95 27.27 -42.20
N SER A 17 31.30 26.28 -42.77
CA SER A 17 30.08 25.77 -42.22
C SER A 17 30.44 25.05 -40.89
N SER A 18 30.31 25.74 -39.76
CA SER A 18 30.27 25.12 -38.47
C SER A 18 29.02 24.25 -38.43
N ALA A 19 29.18 22.95 -38.70
CA ALA A 19 28.14 22.00 -38.36
C ALA A 19 27.84 22.14 -36.86
N PRO A 20 26.57 22.34 -36.48
CA PRO A 20 26.23 22.36 -35.06
C PRO A 20 26.71 21.04 -34.44
N ALA A 21 27.50 21.12 -33.40
CA ALA A 21 27.85 19.94 -32.62
C ALA A 21 26.54 19.31 -32.14
N LEU A 22 26.25 18.11 -32.63
CA LEU A 22 25.04 17.38 -32.23
C LEU A 22 25.16 17.01 -30.75
N ALA A 23 24.35 17.65 -29.94
CA ALA A 23 24.28 17.40 -28.49
C ALA A 23 23.43 16.14 -28.25
N LYS A 24 24.06 14.98 -28.09
CA LYS A 24 23.37 13.69 -28.06
C LYS A 24 23.75 12.85 -26.84
N CYS A 25 22.76 12.17 -26.23
CA CYS A 25 22.98 11.12 -25.26
C CYS A 25 23.00 9.76 -25.97
N LEU A 26 24.02 8.95 -25.69
CA LEU A 26 24.27 7.64 -26.32
C LEU A 26 24.67 6.59 -25.30
N LEU A 27 24.44 5.32 -25.64
CA LEU A 27 25.13 4.21 -24.98
C LEU A 27 26.57 4.13 -25.49
N VAL A 28 27.53 4.05 -24.57
CA VAL A 28 28.98 4.11 -24.88
C VAL A 28 29.44 3.00 -25.83
N TYR A 29 28.84 1.81 -25.73
CA TYR A 29 29.24 0.63 -26.49
C TYR A 29 28.18 0.16 -27.49
N SER A 30 27.17 0.97 -27.76
CA SER A 30 26.09 0.65 -28.69
C SER A 30 25.53 1.93 -29.29
N ASN A 31 25.12 1.87 -30.55
CA ASN A 31 24.42 2.97 -31.20
C ASN A 31 22.90 2.89 -31.04
N GLU A 32 22.43 1.99 -30.18
CA GLU A 32 21.00 1.83 -29.93
C GLU A 32 20.43 3.05 -29.19
N PRO A 33 19.33 3.63 -29.69
CA PRO A 33 18.67 4.77 -29.06
C PRO A 33 17.84 4.37 -27.83
N THR A 34 17.72 3.07 -27.57
CA THR A 34 16.91 2.52 -26.50
C THR A 34 17.63 1.38 -25.78
N PHE A 35 17.36 1.25 -24.50
CA PHE A 35 17.75 0.07 -23.70
C PHE A 35 16.70 -0.24 -22.65
N GLN A 36 16.70 -1.45 -22.13
CA GLN A 36 15.68 -1.90 -21.19
C GLN A 36 16.22 -2.90 -20.18
N ASP A 37 15.56 -2.93 -19.03
CA ASP A 37 15.73 -3.96 -18.03
C ASP A 37 14.36 -4.48 -17.58
N THR A 38 14.37 -5.65 -16.98
CA THR A 38 13.16 -6.25 -16.40
C THR A 38 13.45 -6.67 -14.97
N VAL A 39 12.55 -6.31 -14.07
CA VAL A 39 12.54 -6.83 -12.70
C VAL A 39 11.42 -7.83 -12.52
N THR A 40 11.67 -8.85 -11.71
CA THR A 40 10.71 -9.89 -11.39
C THR A 40 10.51 -9.95 -9.89
N PHE A 41 9.29 -9.87 -9.45
CA PHE A 41 8.92 -10.23 -8.08
C PHE A 41 8.57 -11.72 -8.07
N SER A 42 9.08 -12.44 -7.08
CA SER A 42 8.61 -13.81 -6.81
C SER A 42 7.20 -13.76 -6.22
N ASP A 43 6.45 -14.83 -6.43
CA ASP A 43 5.19 -15.03 -5.75
C ASP A 43 5.37 -14.83 -4.25
N GLY A 44 4.43 -14.19 -3.62
CA GLY A 44 4.49 -13.79 -2.22
C GLY A 44 3.28 -14.26 -1.43
N THR A 45 3.53 -14.54 -0.16
CA THR A 45 2.47 -14.76 0.82
C THR A 45 2.50 -13.61 1.80
N TYR A 46 1.39 -12.91 1.90
CA TYR A 46 1.19 -11.81 2.85
C TYR A 46 0.10 -12.18 3.84
N VAL A 47 0.20 -11.65 5.04
CA VAL A 47 -0.95 -11.66 5.96
C VAL A 47 -1.94 -10.59 5.48
N ARG A 48 -3.23 -10.87 5.54
CA ARG A 48 -4.29 -9.98 5.00
C ARG A 48 -4.16 -8.53 5.46
N ASP A 49 -3.89 -8.35 6.74
CA ASP A 49 -3.84 -7.04 7.37
C ASP A 49 -2.39 -6.57 7.64
N THR A 50 -1.45 -6.95 6.76
CA THR A 50 -0.08 -6.40 6.79
C THR A 50 -0.15 -4.87 6.86
N PRO A 51 0.66 -4.21 7.73
CA PRO A 51 0.59 -2.76 7.92
C PRO A 51 0.73 -1.99 6.61
N ILE A 52 -0.14 -0.98 6.41
CA ILE A 52 -0.08 -0.06 5.28
C ILE A 52 1.28 0.62 5.27
N GLY A 53 1.89 0.72 4.09
CA GLY A 53 3.23 1.27 3.91
C GLY A 53 4.35 0.23 3.96
N THR A 54 4.08 -1.04 4.32
CA THR A 54 5.06 -2.12 4.19
C THR A 54 5.49 -2.27 2.75
N THR A 55 6.81 -2.39 2.50
CA THR A 55 7.37 -2.39 1.15
C THR A 55 8.24 -3.61 0.86
N THR A 56 8.27 -3.99 -0.41
CA THR A 56 9.20 -4.99 -0.96
C THR A 56 9.88 -4.43 -2.19
N ASP A 57 11.20 -4.34 -2.18
CA ASP A 57 12.00 -3.72 -3.22
C ASP A 57 12.63 -4.74 -4.17
N LYS A 58 12.66 -4.41 -5.46
CA LYS A 58 13.48 -5.07 -6.48
C LYS A 58 14.27 -4.02 -7.24
N TYR A 59 15.58 -4.19 -7.21
CA TYR A 59 16.53 -3.31 -7.89
C TYR A 59 17.02 -3.96 -9.18
N THR A 60 17.29 -3.13 -10.16
CA THR A 60 18.14 -3.48 -11.30
C THR A 60 19.24 -2.47 -11.41
N ARG A 61 20.42 -2.95 -11.83
CA ARG A 61 21.57 -2.15 -12.14
C ARG A 61 21.97 -2.47 -13.57
N SER A 62 21.81 -1.50 -14.45
CA SER A 62 22.32 -1.61 -15.81
C SER A 62 23.79 -1.22 -15.84
N ASP A 63 24.64 -2.11 -16.34
CA ASP A 63 26.06 -1.83 -16.56
C ASP A 63 26.30 -1.11 -17.90
N ARG A 64 25.23 -0.68 -18.57
CA ARG A 64 25.31 0.10 -19.81
C ARG A 64 25.67 1.53 -19.47
N ALA A 65 26.85 1.96 -19.93
CA ALA A 65 27.31 3.31 -19.75
C ALA A 65 26.58 4.28 -20.68
N ILE A 66 26.10 5.38 -20.11
CA ILE A 66 25.43 6.48 -20.82
C ILE A 66 26.44 7.63 -20.92
N LYS A 67 26.57 8.21 -22.10
CA LYS A 67 27.40 9.39 -22.37
C LYS A 67 26.55 10.47 -23.03
N CYS A 68 26.58 11.69 -22.50
CA CYS A 68 25.99 12.88 -23.11
C CYS A 68 27.13 13.84 -23.46
N ASP A 69 27.34 14.09 -24.74
CA ASP A 69 28.62 14.58 -25.29
C ASP A 69 28.88 16.08 -25.22
N ALA A 70 27.83 16.92 -25.12
CA ALA A 70 28.03 18.36 -25.22
C ALA A 70 28.09 19.02 -23.83
N SER A 71 29.27 19.52 -23.45
CA SER A 71 29.51 20.21 -22.18
C SER A 71 28.72 21.50 -22.00
N ASP A 72 28.28 22.11 -23.11
CA ASP A 72 27.59 23.38 -23.10
C ASP A 72 26.07 23.28 -22.94
N TYR A 73 25.55 22.06 -22.81
CA TYR A 73 24.14 21.78 -22.66
C TYR A 73 23.87 21.02 -21.38
N GLU A 74 22.75 21.33 -20.72
CA GLU A 74 22.23 20.49 -19.63
C GLU A 74 21.68 19.17 -20.19
N THR A 75 21.85 18.11 -19.39
CA THR A 75 21.21 16.82 -19.66
C THR A 75 19.95 16.72 -18.81
N THR A 76 18.79 16.67 -19.46
CA THR A 76 17.50 16.50 -18.81
C THR A 76 17.10 15.03 -18.81
N SER A 77 16.82 14.53 -17.63
CA SER A 77 16.28 13.18 -17.39
C SER A 77 14.79 13.31 -17.04
N THR A 78 13.91 12.80 -17.90
CA THR A 78 12.45 12.78 -17.66
C THR A 78 12.00 11.36 -17.44
N ALA A 79 11.48 11.06 -16.26
CA ALA A 79 10.94 9.75 -15.90
C ALA A 79 9.42 9.79 -15.84
N MET A 80 8.76 8.86 -16.52
CA MET A 80 7.31 8.75 -16.58
C MET A 80 6.88 7.30 -16.35
N VAL A 81 5.75 7.12 -15.69
CA VAL A 81 5.09 5.80 -15.57
C VAL A 81 4.10 5.64 -16.72
N VAL A 82 4.20 4.52 -17.42
CA VAL A 82 3.40 4.20 -18.60
C VAL A 82 2.47 3.02 -18.30
N GLY A 83 1.20 3.15 -18.64
CA GLY A 83 0.20 2.08 -18.51
C GLY A 83 -0.30 1.84 -17.09
N GLY A 84 -0.14 2.81 -16.17
CA GLY A 84 -0.56 2.70 -14.78
C GLY A 84 -1.72 3.61 -14.41
N GLU A 85 -2.61 3.13 -13.54
CA GLU A 85 -3.64 3.91 -12.85
C GLU A 85 -3.21 4.14 -11.40
N LEU A 86 -3.34 5.37 -10.91
CA LEU A 86 -2.97 5.71 -9.54
C LEU A 86 -3.89 5.03 -8.52
N VAL A 87 -3.31 4.60 -7.41
CA VAL A 87 -4.07 4.19 -6.22
C VAL A 87 -4.67 5.45 -5.58
N PRO A 88 -5.97 5.50 -5.30
CA PRO A 88 -6.61 6.66 -4.65
C PRO A 88 -5.88 7.04 -3.35
N GLY A 89 -5.63 8.35 -3.18
CA GLY A 89 -4.92 8.88 -2.01
C GLY A 89 -3.39 8.85 -2.10
N TYR A 90 -2.81 8.34 -3.19
CA TYR A 90 -1.37 8.29 -3.42
C TYR A 90 -0.97 9.09 -4.66
N SER A 91 0.18 9.80 -4.60
CA SER A 91 0.66 10.63 -5.70
C SER A 91 1.53 9.89 -6.74
N ASN A 92 2.13 8.75 -6.38
CA ASN A 92 3.07 8.01 -7.23
C ASN A 92 3.06 6.50 -6.95
N VAL A 93 1.94 5.99 -6.47
CA VAL A 93 1.66 4.56 -6.32
C VAL A 93 0.61 4.15 -7.33
N TYR A 94 0.88 3.11 -8.08
CA TYR A 94 0.02 2.63 -9.17
C TYR A 94 -0.59 1.28 -8.83
N LYS A 95 -1.78 1.02 -9.34
CA LYS A 95 -2.48 -0.26 -9.14
C LYS A 95 -1.70 -1.41 -9.76
N THR A 96 -1.73 -2.56 -9.09
CA THR A 96 -1.14 -3.83 -9.58
C THR A 96 -2.19 -4.80 -10.13
N GLY A 97 -3.47 -4.50 -9.94
CA GLY A 97 -4.56 -5.46 -10.14
C GLY A 97 -4.82 -6.36 -8.92
N ILE A 98 -4.01 -6.25 -7.87
CA ILE A 98 -4.19 -6.96 -6.60
C ILE A 98 -4.65 -5.94 -5.55
N ASP A 99 -5.84 -6.15 -4.98
CA ASP A 99 -6.37 -5.28 -3.94
C ASP A 99 -5.43 -5.22 -2.73
N GLY A 100 -5.17 -4.02 -2.23
CA GLY A 100 -4.28 -3.77 -1.11
C GLY A 100 -2.78 -3.72 -1.45
N ILE A 101 -2.39 -3.94 -2.71
CA ILE A 101 -1.00 -3.86 -3.18
C ILE A 101 -0.88 -2.84 -4.31
N GLY A 102 -0.05 -1.84 -4.11
CA GLY A 102 0.38 -0.89 -5.13
C GLY A 102 1.83 -1.09 -5.55
N ILE A 103 2.24 -0.39 -6.61
CA ILE A 103 3.62 -0.39 -7.10
C ILE A 103 4.12 1.04 -7.30
N LYS A 104 5.37 1.30 -6.88
CA LYS A 104 6.13 2.52 -7.18
C LYS A 104 7.32 2.17 -8.04
N LEU A 105 7.61 3.03 -8.99
CA LEU A 105 8.75 2.87 -9.90
C LEU A 105 9.74 4.02 -9.68
N PHE A 106 11.02 3.69 -9.66
CA PHE A 106 12.09 4.63 -9.35
C PHE A 106 13.21 4.51 -10.38
N SER A 107 13.86 5.62 -10.65
CA SER A 107 15.04 5.68 -11.50
C SER A 107 16.06 6.66 -10.95
N ALA A 108 17.33 6.42 -11.22
CA ALA A 108 18.34 7.45 -11.19
C ALA A 108 18.11 8.45 -12.32
N ALA A 109 18.55 9.69 -12.15
CA ALA A 109 18.73 10.64 -13.23
C ALA A 109 20.18 10.59 -13.72
N TYR A 110 20.47 11.14 -14.90
CA TYR A 110 21.83 11.26 -15.40
C TYR A 110 22.71 12.03 -14.40
N GLY A 111 23.91 11.54 -14.18
CA GLY A 111 24.87 12.13 -13.23
C GLY A 111 24.52 11.98 -11.76
N VAL A 112 23.45 11.24 -11.41
CA VAL A 112 22.99 11.05 -10.03
C VAL A 112 22.89 9.56 -9.70
N SER A 113 23.48 9.14 -8.58
CA SER A 113 23.45 7.75 -8.12
C SER A 113 22.18 7.36 -7.38
N ASN A 114 21.47 8.33 -6.76
CA ASN A 114 20.26 8.05 -6.00
C ASN A 114 19.02 7.96 -6.91
N THR A 115 18.20 6.94 -6.67
CA THR A 115 16.93 6.77 -7.38
C THR A 115 15.85 7.71 -6.81
N ARG A 116 15.00 8.22 -7.70
CA ARG A 116 13.83 9.08 -7.41
C ARG A 116 12.56 8.36 -7.86
N ALA A 117 11.48 8.55 -7.14
CA ALA A 117 10.18 8.03 -7.56
C ALA A 117 9.67 8.78 -8.79
N ALA A 118 9.25 8.04 -9.82
CA ALA A 118 8.61 8.61 -10.99
C ALA A 118 7.14 9.00 -10.66
N PRO A 119 6.58 10.05 -11.33
CA PRO A 119 7.23 10.84 -12.37
C PRO A 119 8.18 11.91 -11.82
N PHE A 120 9.23 12.23 -12.56
CA PHE A 120 10.10 13.38 -12.27
C PHE A 120 10.76 13.93 -13.54
N GLU A 121 11.21 15.17 -13.45
CA GLU A 121 12.14 15.79 -14.38
C GLU A 121 13.33 16.32 -13.59
N TYR A 122 14.53 16.12 -14.12
CA TYR A 122 15.77 16.54 -13.45
C TYR A 122 16.86 16.85 -14.47
N SER A 123 17.38 18.06 -14.40
CA SER A 123 18.46 18.56 -15.28
C SER A 123 19.75 18.75 -14.51
N VAL A 124 20.85 18.36 -15.13
CA VAL A 124 22.22 18.60 -14.63
C VAL A 124 23.12 19.06 -15.77
N PRO A 125 24.18 19.83 -15.49
CA PRO A 125 25.24 20.06 -16.44
C PRO A 125 25.82 18.70 -16.88
N SER A 126 26.18 18.59 -18.16
CA SER A 126 26.81 17.34 -18.66
C SER A 126 28.15 17.10 -17.97
N THR A 127 28.30 15.95 -17.32
CA THR A 127 29.46 15.60 -16.52
C THR A 127 30.28 14.44 -17.10
N GLY A 128 30.03 14.04 -18.36
CA GLY A 128 30.75 12.95 -19.02
C GLY A 128 30.01 11.62 -19.02
N VAL A 129 30.65 10.52 -18.61
CA VAL A 129 30.07 9.17 -18.72
C VAL A 129 29.48 8.73 -17.39
N GLN A 130 28.23 8.30 -17.41
CA GLN A 130 27.60 7.56 -16.31
C GLN A 130 27.75 6.05 -16.58
N ASN A 131 28.64 5.39 -15.85
CA ASN A 131 28.97 3.98 -16.08
C ASN A 131 27.91 2.99 -15.58
N THR A 132 27.05 3.41 -14.70
CA THR A 132 26.00 2.55 -14.14
C THR A 132 24.70 3.33 -14.00
N PHE A 133 23.60 2.67 -14.35
CA PHE A 133 22.28 3.24 -14.22
C PHE A 133 21.44 2.34 -13.31
N MET A 134 20.82 2.92 -12.30
CA MET A 134 20.02 2.19 -11.32
C MET A 134 18.56 2.52 -11.46
N SER A 135 17.73 1.49 -11.38
CA SER A 135 16.28 1.64 -11.25
C SER A 135 15.73 0.63 -10.25
N LYS A 136 14.52 0.88 -9.79
CA LYS A 136 13.89 0.08 -8.76
C LYS A 136 12.38 0.03 -8.98
N ALA A 137 11.78 -1.15 -8.80
CA ALA A 137 10.37 -1.31 -8.55
C ALA A 137 10.13 -1.68 -7.07
N GLN A 138 9.11 -1.11 -6.47
CA GLN A 138 8.74 -1.32 -5.07
C GLN A 138 7.26 -1.66 -4.98
N LEU A 139 6.93 -2.84 -4.47
CA LEU A 139 5.57 -3.13 -4.03
C LEU A 139 5.34 -2.45 -2.69
N ILE A 140 4.15 -1.92 -2.47
CA ILE A 140 3.75 -1.25 -1.24
C ILE A 140 2.34 -1.67 -0.84
N VAL A 141 2.15 -1.99 0.44
CA VAL A 141 0.82 -2.27 0.99
C VAL A 141 0.03 -0.97 1.09
N THR A 142 -1.12 -0.91 0.45
CA THR A 142 -2.01 0.27 0.38
C THR A 142 -3.34 0.09 1.12
N GLY A 143 -3.62 -1.12 1.58
CA GLY A 143 -4.84 -1.49 2.30
C GLY A 143 -4.87 -2.98 2.62
N PRO A 144 -5.98 -3.50 3.14
CA PRO A 144 -6.16 -4.93 3.38
C PRO A 144 -5.94 -5.73 2.10
N ILE A 145 -5.04 -6.72 2.17
CA ILE A 145 -4.63 -7.50 1.01
C ILE A 145 -5.68 -8.57 0.71
N ARG A 146 -6.19 -8.56 -0.51
CA ARG A 146 -6.97 -9.67 -1.06
C ARG A 146 -6.06 -10.42 -2.04
N GLY A 147 -5.85 -11.70 -1.83
CA GLY A 147 -5.01 -12.50 -2.71
C GLY A 147 -5.46 -12.41 -4.18
N GLY A 148 -4.52 -12.57 -5.09
CA GLY A 148 -4.78 -12.47 -6.52
C GLY A 148 -3.50 -12.54 -7.34
N THR A 149 -3.65 -12.45 -8.65
CA THR A 149 -2.54 -12.39 -9.60
C THR A 149 -2.60 -11.11 -10.41
N SER A 150 -1.47 -10.41 -10.50
CA SER A 150 -1.38 -9.22 -11.34
C SER A 150 -1.47 -9.62 -12.83
N THR A 151 -2.23 -8.86 -13.62
CA THR A 151 -2.38 -9.11 -15.05
C THR A 151 -1.65 -8.08 -15.90
N THR A 152 -1.58 -6.84 -15.43
CA THR A 152 -0.94 -5.73 -16.15
C THR A 152 -0.27 -4.82 -15.14
N LEU A 153 1.05 -4.71 -15.22
CA LEU A 153 1.83 -3.83 -14.37
C LEU A 153 2.33 -2.63 -15.19
N PRO A 154 2.43 -1.44 -14.59
CA PRO A 154 2.99 -0.29 -15.25
C PRO A 154 4.48 -0.48 -15.53
N SER A 155 4.98 0.19 -16.55
CA SER A 155 6.40 0.30 -16.85
C SER A 155 6.91 1.70 -16.56
N LEU A 156 8.22 1.83 -16.35
CA LEU A 156 8.90 3.10 -16.24
C LEU A 156 9.61 3.41 -17.54
N ARG A 157 9.38 4.61 -18.07
CA ARG A 157 10.15 5.15 -19.21
C ARG A 157 10.98 6.33 -18.72
N VAL A 158 12.28 6.31 -19.00
CA VAL A 158 13.18 7.41 -18.72
C VAL A 158 13.82 7.86 -20.04
N THR A 159 13.76 9.15 -20.31
CA THR A 159 14.42 9.75 -21.45
C THR A 159 15.56 10.63 -20.98
N PHE A 160 16.72 10.52 -21.65
CA PHE A 160 17.88 11.39 -21.45
C PHE A 160 18.03 12.25 -22.68
N LYS A 161 17.82 13.56 -22.52
CA LYS A 161 17.84 14.52 -23.62
C LYS A 161 18.88 15.59 -23.38
N GLN A 162 19.58 15.94 -24.43
CA GLN A 162 20.51 17.04 -24.49
C GLN A 162 20.27 17.82 -25.78
N GLY A 163 20.02 19.15 -25.66
CA GLY A 163 19.70 19.95 -26.83
C GLY A 163 18.42 19.56 -27.57
N ALA A 164 18.46 19.62 -28.92
CA ALA A 164 17.31 19.35 -29.79
C ALA A 164 17.25 17.93 -30.34
N ASP A 165 18.25 17.10 -30.10
CA ASP A 165 18.37 15.76 -30.68
C ASP A 165 17.38 14.76 -30.06
N GLU A 166 17.22 13.61 -30.74
CA GLU A 166 16.40 12.48 -30.26
C GLU A 166 16.94 11.96 -28.91
N PRO A 167 16.08 11.77 -27.92
CA PRO A 167 16.50 11.32 -26.62
C PRO A 167 16.91 9.84 -26.62
N LEU A 168 17.91 9.51 -25.80
CA LEU A 168 18.17 8.13 -25.40
C LEU A 168 17.05 7.69 -24.45
N THR A 169 16.42 6.55 -24.69
CA THR A 169 15.28 6.07 -23.91
C THR A 169 15.62 4.78 -23.17
N TYR A 170 15.35 4.77 -21.87
CA TYR A 170 15.39 3.58 -21.02
C TYR A 170 13.98 3.13 -20.66
N THR A 171 13.76 1.82 -20.61
CA THR A 171 12.51 1.23 -20.12
C THR A 171 12.78 0.21 -19.03
N LEU A 172 12.15 0.38 -17.84
CA LEU A 172 12.07 -0.67 -16.84
C LEU A 172 10.71 -1.34 -16.96
N SER A 173 10.71 -2.61 -17.29
CA SER A 173 9.54 -3.46 -17.26
C SER A 173 9.49 -4.24 -15.94
N VAL A 174 8.29 -4.45 -15.43
CA VAL A 174 8.04 -5.35 -14.31
C VAL A 174 7.37 -6.59 -14.89
N ALA A 175 7.96 -7.76 -14.65
CA ALA A 175 7.37 -9.00 -15.14
C ALA A 175 5.96 -9.16 -14.55
N SER A 176 4.99 -9.39 -15.41
CA SER A 176 3.61 -9.69 -15.04
C SER A 176 3.51 -11.06 -14.36
N ASN A 177 2.37 -11.35 -13.74
CA ASN A 177 2.06 -12.60 -13.03
C ASN A 177 2.66 -12.72 -11.63
N ILE A 178 2.74 -11.62 -10.90
CA ILE A 178 2.98 -11.69 -9.46
C ILE A 178 1.73 -12.31 -8.83
N SER A 179 1.87 -13.47 -8.20
CA SER A 179 0.79 -14.11 -7.45
C SER A 179 0.96 -13.84 -5.96
N ILE A 180 -0.10 -13.35 -5.33
CA ILE A 180 -0.12 -13.05 -3.90
C ILE A 180 -1.23 -13.85 -3.22
N VAL A 181 -0.85 -14.59 -2.18
CA VAL A 181 -1.79 -15.29 -1.31
C VAL A 181 -1.96 -14.48 -0.03
N ALA A 182 -3.20 -14.08 0.26
CA ALA A 182 -3.53 -13.40 1.51
C ALA A 182 -3.91 -14.43 2.59
N LYS A 183 -3.11 -14.52 3.65
CA LYS A 183 -3.39 -15.40 4.80
C LYS A 183 -4.43 -14.77 5.71
N ALA A 184 -5.52 -15.49 5.95
CA ALA A 184 -6.59 -15.15 6.90
C ALA A 184 -7.37 -16.42 7.28
N CYS A 185 -8.02 -16.41 8.43
CA CYS A 185 -9.04 -17.40 8.77
C CYS A 185 -10.40 -16.98 8.17
N LYS A 186 -11.29 -17.95 8.04
CA LYS A 186 -12.70 -17.74 7.70
C LYS A 186 -13.56 -17.87 8.95
N LEU A 187 -14.48 -16.93 9.18
CA LEU A 187 -15.51 -17.07 10.23
C LEU A 187 -16.45 -18.22 9.89
N THR A 188 -16.76 -19.05 10.89
CA THR A 188 -17.74 -20.14 10.76
C THR A 188 -19.13 -19.57 10.54
N ASP A 189 -19.49 -18.55 11.33
CA ASP A 189 -20.80 -17.91 11.32
C ASP A 189 -20.65 -16.42 11.08
N SER A 190 -21.44 -15.87 10.19
CA SER A 190 -21.46 -14.42 9.89
C SER A 190 -22.30 -13.63 10.92
N ALA A 191 -23.13 -14.28 11.71
CA ALA A 191 -23.93 -13.68 12.77
C ALA A 191 -24.15 -14.66 13.91
N ILE A 192 -23.92 -14.20 15.13
CA ILE A 192 -24.13 -14.97 16.36
C ILE A 192 -25.21 -14.29 17.21
N ASN A 193 -26.28 -15.05 17.51
CA ASN A 193 -27.33 -14.56 18.40
C ASN A 193 -27.17 -15.18 19.80
N VAL A 194 -26.90 -14.33 20.78
CA VAL A 194 -26.74 -14.75 22.17
C VAL A 194 -27.94 -14.32 22.98
N ARG A 195 -28.63 -15.29 23.60
CA ARG A 195 -29.75 -15.03 24.51
C ARG A 195 -29.25 -14.99 25.95
N VAL A 196 -29.24 -13.80 26.52
CA VAL A 196 -28.86 -13.60 27.91
C VAL A 196 -30.08 -13.83 28.81
N PRO A 197 -29.98 -14.67 29.88
CA PRO A 197 -31.09 -14.91 30.81
C PRO A 197 -31.60 -13.61 31.44
N ARG A 198 -32.84 -13.65 31.96
CA ARG A 198 -33.43 -12.48 32.61
C ARG A 198 -32.56 -12.04 33.80
N ALA A 199 -32.24 -10.74 33.85
CA ALA A 199 -31.54 -10.16 34.99
C ALA A 199 -32.43 -10.15 36.24
N VAL A 200 -31.86 -10.51 37.39
CA VAL A 200 -32.54 -10.45 38.66
C VAL A 200 -32.27 -9.06 39.29
N TYR A 201 -33.26 -8.17 39.23
CA TYR A 201 -33.13 -6.79 39.70
C TYR A 201 -32.56 -6.65 41.10
N GLN A 202 -33.00 -7.50 42.08
CA GLN A 202 -32.50 -7.48 43.44
C GLN A 202 -30.97 -7.63 43.57
N ARG A 203 -30.34 -8.21 42.54
CA ARG A 203 -28.87 -8.37 42.47
C ARG A 203 -28.18 -7.22 41.72
N MET A 204 -28.94 -6.27 41.13
CA MET A 204 -28.43 -5.20 40.30
C MET A 204 -28.84 -3.81 40.80
N GLN A 205 -28.76 -3.60 42.13
CA GLN A 205 -29.22 -2.36 42.77
C GLN A 205 -28.26 -1.17 42.51
N ALA A 206 -26.96 -1.41 42.55
CA ALA A 206 -25.95 -0.38 42.41
C ALA A 206 -25.37 -0.32 40.97
N PRO A 207 -25.00 0.87 40.45
CA PRO A 207 -24.19 0.98 39.27
C PRO A 207 -22.94 0.10 39.31
N GLY A 208 -22.63 -0.58 38.23
CA GLY A 208 -21.54 -1.55 38.14
C GLY A 208 -21.89 -2.99 38.51
N SER A 209 -23.06 -3.23 39.17
CA SER A 209 -23.54 -4.59 39.40
C SER A 209 -23.75 -5.35 38.10
N VAL A 210 -23.45 -6.65 38.08
CA VAL A 210 -23.52 -7.51 36.88
C VAL A 210 -24.41 -8.72 37.12
N SER A 211 -25.00 -9.26 36.04
CA SER A 211 -25.87 -10.44 36.12
C SER A 211 -25.99 -11.10 34.72
N GLY A 212 -26.41 -12.39 34.73
CA GLY A 212 -26.80 -13.10 33.52
C GLY A 212 -25.66 -13.42 32.58
N GLU A 213 -24.47 -13.70 33.12
CA GLU A 213 -23.33 -14.08 32.25
C GLU A 213 -23.63 -15.34 31.45
N THR A 214 -23.40 -15.25 30.13
CA THR A 214 -23.70 -16.30 29.17
C THR A 214 -22.52 -16.43 28.22
N GLY A 215 -21.95 -17.64 28.15
CA GLY A 215 -20.86 -17.96 27.23
C GLY A 215 -21.35 -18.24 25.82
N PHE A 216 -20.50 -17.92 24.86
CA PHE A 216 -20.65 -18.29 23.46
C PHE A 216 -19.28 -18.42 22.81
N ASN A 217 -19.18 -19.16 21.69
CA ASN A 217 -17.94 -19.34 20.94
C ASN A 217 -18.02 -18.64 19.59
N LEU A 218 -16.90 -18.05 19.19
CA LEU A 218 -16.65 -17.59 17.83
C LEU A 218 -15.70 -18.58 17.17
N GLY A 219 -16.17 -19.28 16.13
CA GLY A 219 -15.39 -20.25 15.38
C GLY A 219 -14.66 -19.61 14.20
N LEU A 220 -13.39 -19.95 14.06
CA LEU A 220 -12.56 -19.62 12.91
C LEU A 220 -12.08 -20.92 12.24
N THR A 221 -12.12 -20.98 10.91
CA THR A 221 -11.73 -22.15 10.11
C THR A 221 -10.81 -21.74 8.97
N ASN A 222 -10.19 -22.73 8.31
CA ASN A 222 -9.23 -22.53 7.24
C ASN A 222 -8.06 -21.60 7.64
N CYS A 223 -7.67 -21.67 8.90
CA CYS A 223 -6.57 -20.87 9.42
C CYS A 223 -5.23 -21.41 8.93
N PRO A 224 -4.35 -20.59 8.35
CA PRO A 224 -2.94 -20.95 8.20
C PRO A 224 -2.25 -21.02 9.58
N ASP A 225 -1.25 -21.87 9.72
CA ASP A 225 -0.45 -21.95 10.94
C ASP A 225 0.37 -20.68 11.20
N GLY A 226 0.55 -20.34 12.46
CA GLY A 226 1.40 -19.23 12.90
C GLY A 226 0.81 -17.86 12.69
N LEU A 227 -0.48 -17.74 12.39
CA LEU A 227 -1.16 -16.47 12.19
C LEU A 227 -1.60 -15.86 13.52
N SER A 228 -1.15 -14.66 13.84
CA SER A 228 -1.63 -13.91 15.01
C SER A 228 -3.01 -13.31 14.71
N VAL A 229 -4.00 -13.72 15.50
CA VAL A 229 -5.40 -13.31 15.34
C VAL A 229 -5.76 -12.29 16.39
N TYR A 230 -6.21 -11.11 15.96
CA TYR A 230 -6.70 -10.05 16.82
C TYR A 230 -8.18 -9.79 16.54
N ALA A 231 -8.88 -9.23 17.52
CA ALA A 231 -10.27 -8.81 17.40
C ALA A 231 -10.47 -7.40 17.91
N THR A 232 -11.40 -6.67 17.30
CA THR A 232 -11.94 -5.40 17.79
C THR A 232 -13.46 -5.50 17.80
N LEU A 233 -14.10 -5.14 18.92
CA LEU A 233 -15.54 -5.05 19.02
C LEU A 233 -15.96 -3.60 18.82
N ALA A 234 -16.87 -3.33 17.88
CA ALA A 234 -17.45 -2.02 17.70
C ALA A 234 -18.92 -2.02 18.13
N ASP A 235 -19.33 -0.97 18.82
CA ASP A 235 -20.73 -0.75 19.19
C ASP A 235 -21.50 -0.29 17.95
N ALA A 236 -22.41 -1.13 17.45
CA ALA A 236 -23.18 -0.82 16.24
C ALA A 236 -24.16 0.35 16.42
N THR A 237 -24.47 0.74 17.67
CA THR A 237 -25.35 1.87 17.99
C THR A 237 -24.59 3.17 18.27
N ASP A 238 -23.34 3.06 18.70
CA ASP A 238 -22.48 4.21 18.98
C ASP A 238 -21.04 3.93 18.50
N PRO A 239 -20.70 4.25 17.26
CA PRO A 239 -19.35 4.00 16.71
C PRO A 239 -18.23 4.75 17.46
N THR A 240 -18.55 5.72 18.33
CA THR A 240 -17.59 6.47 19.14
C THR A 240 -17.36 5.85 20.52
N ASN A 241 -18.09 4.78 20.87
CA ASN A 241 -17.97 4.11 22.15
C ASN A 241 -16.59 3.44 22.30
N LEU A 242 -15.82 3.88 23.29
CA LEU A 242 -14.52 3.29 23.66
C LEU A 242 -14.55 2.66 25.04
N SER A 243 -15.72 2.64 25.71
CA SER A 243 -15.89 2.05 27.04
C SER A 243 -16.03 0.53 26.98
N THR A 244 -16.19 -0.13 28.11
CA THR A 244 -16.49 -1.57 28.20
C THR A 244 -18.00 -1.85 28.26
N ILE A 245 -18.84 -0.85 28.09
CA ILE A 245 -20.31 -0.98 28.21
C ILE A 245 -20.94 -0.73 26.85
N LEU A 246 -21.57 -1.76 26.29
CA LEU A 246 -22.37 -1.65 25.08
C LEU A 246 -23.69 -0.95 25.38
N LYS A 247 -24.01 0.08 24.62
CA LYS A 247 -25.29 0.77 24.75
C LYS A 247 -26.43 -0.11 24.23
N PRO A 248 -27.60 -0.06 24.87
CA PRO A 248 -28.79 -0.73 24.38
C PRO A 248 -29.18 -0.15 23.01
N ALA A 249 -29.62 -1.02 22.09
CA ALA A 249 -30.16 -0.60 20.82
C ALA A 249 -31.45 0.21 21.02
N PRO A 250 -31.83 1.10 20.07
CA PRO A 250 -32.99 1.98 20.21
C PRO A 250 -34.32 1.27 20.49
N GLU A 251 -34.46 0.02 20.07
CA GLU A 251 -35.64 -0.82 20.29
C GLU A 251 -35.76 -1.35 21.72
N SER A 252 -34.73 -1.16 22.55
CA SER A 252 -34.75 -1.57 23.95
C SER A 252 -35.73 -0.72 24.76
N THR A 253 -36.54 -1.38 25.57
CA THR A 253 -37.49 -0.69 26.44
C THR A 253 -36.99 -0.52 27.87
N ALA A 254 -36.04 -1.37 28.30
CA ALA A 254 -35.39 -1.23 29.60
C ALA A 254 -34.45 -0.02 29.62
N ARG A 255 -34.26 0.56 30.82
CA ARG A 255 -33.36 1.68 31.08
C ARG A 255 -32.43 1.35 32.25
N GLY A 256 -31.25 1.99 32.24
CA GLY A 256 -30.27 1.82 33.33
C GLY A 256 -29.46 0.52 33.24
N PHE A 257 -29.41 -0.11 32.06
CA PHE A 257 -28.60 -1.28 31.79
C PHE A 257 -27.84 -1.14 30.50
N GLY A 258 -26.73 -1.86 30.41
CA GLY A 258 -25.97 -2.12 29.21
C GLY A 258 -25.47 -3.56 29.21
N TYR A 259 -24.68 -3.92 28.18
CA TYR A 259 -23.98 -5.20 28.13
C TYR A 259 -22.48 -5.01 28.28
N GLN A 260 -21.82 -6.01 28.82
CA GLN A 260 -20.37 -6.18 28.72
C GLN A 260 -20.09 -7.48 27.99
N VAL A 261 -19.19 -7.42 27.02
CA VAL A 261 -18.61 -8.60 26.39
C VAL A 261 -17.29 -8.89 27.07
N LEU A 262 -17.02 -10.13 27.40
CA LEU A 262 -15.83 -10.57 28.13
C LEU A 262 -15.02 -11.54 27.30
N TYR A 263 -13.72 -11.41 27.39
CA TYR A 263 -12.75 -12.37 26.91
C TYR A 263 -11.87 -12.80 28.09
N ARG A 264 -11.80 -14.11 28.32
CA ARG A 264 -11.06 -14.68 29.46
C ARG A 264 -11.47 -14.05 30.80
N GLY A 265 -12.77 -13.79 30.98
CA GLY A 265 -13.33 -13.21 32.22
C GLY A 265 -13.16 -11.71 32.38
N SER A 266 -12.45 -11.03 31.47
CA SER A 266 -12.23 -9.58 31.53
C SER A 266 -13.10 -8.84 30.53
N PRO A 267 -13.80 -7.75 30.93
CA PRO A 267 -14.57 -6.92 30.00
C PRO A 267 -13.68 -6.31 28.92
N ILE A 268 -14.11 -6.43 27.66
CA ILE A 268 -13.41 -5.88 26.50
C ILE A 268 -13.91 -4.45 26.28
N GLY A 269 -12.99 -3.52 25.99
CA GLY A 269 -13.33 -2.19 25.49
C GLY A 269 -13.82 -2.22 24.04
N PHE A 270 -14.84 -1.42 23.72
CA PHE A 270 -15.24 -1.19 22.35
C PHE A 270 -14.24 -0.27 21.64
N GLY A 271 -14.15 -0.40 20.33
CA GLY A 271 -13.26 0.39 19.47
C GLY A 271 -13.94 0.77 18.17
N PRO A 272 -13.21 1.43 17.28
CA PRO A 272 -13.69 1.73 15.94
C PRO A 272 -14.04 0.47 15.15
N ASP A 273 -14.95 0.60 14.20
CA ASP A 273 -15.25 -0.44 13.19
C ASP A 273 -14.10 -0.54 12.19
N SER A 274 -13.03 -1.23 12.61
CA SER A 274 -11.78 -1.35 11.83
C SER A 274 -11.05 -2.65 12.14
N SER A 275 -10.52 -3.28 11.10
CA SER A 275 -9.61 -4.42 11.19
C SER A 275 -8.13 -4.03 11.12
N ALA A 276 -7.81 -2.74 11.01
CA ALA A 276 -6.43 -2.28 10.90
C ALA A 276 -5.60 -2.66 12.13
N PRO A 277 -4.32 -3.06 11.95
CA PRO A 277 -3.41 -3.30 13.05
C PRO A 277 -3.29 -2.07 13.99
N GLY A 278 -3.31 -2.31 15.30
CA GLY A 278 -3.22 -1.25 16.30
C GLY A 278 -4.48 -0.42 16.50
N THR A 279 -5.63 -0.87 15.97
CA THR A 279 -6.94 -0.26 16.25
C THR A 279 -7.17 -0.17 17.77
N LYS A 280 -7.73 0.95 18.24
CA LYS A 280 -8.01 1.17 19.66
C LYS A 280 -8.86 0.03 20.23
N ASN A 281 -8.43 -0.48 21.41
CA ASN A 281 -9.05 -1.62 22.09
C ASN A 281 -9.02 -2.95 21.31
N GLN A 282 -8.17 -3.05 20.27
CA GLN A 282 -7.87 -4.33 19.64
C GLN A 282 -7.14 -5.24 20.63
N PHE A 283 -7.54 -6.52 20.72
CA PHE A 283 -6.94 -7.49 21.64
C PHE A 283 -6.53 -8.77 20.90
N LEU A 284 -5.45 -9.39 21.37
CA LEU A 284 -4.97 -10.68 20.83
C LEU A 284 -5.92 -11.80 21.28
N VAL A 285 -6.50 -12.47 20.30
CA VAL A 285 -7.31 -13.69 20.50
C VAL A 285 -6.42 -14.90 20.69
N GLY A 286 -5.36 -15.01 19.87
CA GLY A 286 -4.42 -16.11 19.91
C GLY A 286 -3.62 -16.23 18.64
N THR A 287 -2.71 -17.21 18.62
CA THR A 287 -1.97 -17.62 17.41
C THR A 287 -2.48 -18.94 16.93
N THR A 288 -2.69 -19.10 15.63
CA THR A 288 -3.21 -20.35 15.05
C THR A 288 -2.15 -21.45 15.09
N ALA A 289 -2.55 -22.63 15.54
CA ALA A 289 -1.74 -23.84 15.57
C ALA A 289 -2.49 -25.02 14.92
N GLY A 290 -3.14 -24.76 13.78
CA GLY A 290 -3.97 -25.69 13.05
C GLY A 290 -5.10 -25.00 12.28
N PRO A 291 -5.91 -25.77 11.55
CA PRO A 291 -6.88 -25.21 10.60
C PRO A 291 -8.08 -24.51 11.25
N SER A 292 -8.21 -24.55 12.58
CA SER A 292 -9.31 -23.91 13.30
C SER A 292 -8.85 -23.26 14.59
N LEU A 293 -9.58 -22.21 15.01
CA LEU A 293 -9.39 -21.53 16.28
C LEU A 293 -10.76 -21.18 16.87
N GLU A 294 -11.01 -21.62 18.11
CA GLU A 294 -12.20 -21.26 18.88
C GLU A 294 -11.89 -20.11 19.82
N VAL A 295 -12.74 -19.11 19.82
CA VAL A 295 -12.62 -17.93 20.69
C VAL A 295 -13.77 -17.93 21.69
N PRO A 296 -13.54 -18.37 22.93
CA PRO A 296 -14.57 -18.33 23.97
C PRO A 296 -14.79 -16.89 24.44
N LEU A 297 -16.00 -16.42 24.30
CA LEU A 297 -16.48 -15.12 24.79
C LEU A 297 -17.65 -15.31 25.75
N SER A 298 -17.92 -14.33 26.59
CA SER A 298 -19.17 -14.27 27.33
C SER A 298 -19.76 -12.86 27.29
N VAL A 299 -21.05 -12.77 27.53
CA VAL A 299 -21.79 -11.51 27.64
C VAL A 299 -22.61 -11.48 28.89
N ARG A 300 -22.67 -10.31 29.55
CA ARG A 300 -23.48 -10.11 30.76
C ARG A 300 -24.13 -8.73 30.80
N TYR A 301 -25.18 -8.60 31.56
CA TYR A 301 -25.72 -7.28 31.91
C TYR A 301 -24.81 -6.55 32.87
N VAL A 302 -24.76 -5.23 32.75
CA VAL A 302 -24.19 -4.31 33.71
C VAL A 302 -25.18 -3.20 34.01
N ARG A 303 -25.34 -2.85 35.29
CA ARG A 303 -26.15 -1.71 35.75
C ARG A 303 -25.39 -0.42 35.47
N THR A 304 -26.04 0.54 34.77
CA THR A 304 -25.49 1.89 34.58
C THR A 304 -25.96 2.86 35.64
N ALA A 305 -25.46 4.08 35.65
CA ALA A 305 -25.92 5.13 36.56
C ALA A 305 -27.30 5.72 36.24
N ASP A 306 -27.82 5.41 35.04
CA ASP A 306 -29.10 5.96 34.57
C ASP A 306 -30.29 5.44 35.40
N ALA A 307 -31.40 6.16 35.33
CA ALA A 307 -32.63 5.74 35.98
C ALA A 307 -33.08 4.35 35.52
N PHE A 308 -33.46 3.51 36.47
CA PHE A 308 -33.92 2.15 36.20
C PHE A 308 -35.34 2.11 35.67
N ALA A 309 -35.54 1.32 34.59
CA ALA A 309 -36.84 0.88 34.14
C ALA A 309 -36.77 -0.56 33.62
N PRO A 310 -37.69 -1.46 34.01
CA PRO A 310 -37.73 -2.82 33.49
C PRO A 310 -38.16 -2.83 32.04
N GLY A 311 -37.74 -3.84 31.30
CA GLY A 311 -38.09 -3.99 29.88
C GLY A 311 -37.17 -4.98 29.16
N SER A 312 -37.20 -4.94 27.82
CA SER A 312 -36.30 -5.69 26.94
C SER A 312 -35.01 -4.92 26.71
N VAL A 313 -33.89 -5.61 26.65
CA VAL A 313 -32.56 -5.05 26.29
C VAL A 313 -32.04 -5.79 25.08
N ILE A 314 -31.70 -5.06 24.05
CA ILE A 314 -31.08 -5.57 22.81
C ILE A 314 -29.76 -4.85 22.65
N GLY A 315 -28.68 -5.57 22.37
CA GLY A 315 -27.35 -5.03 22.04
C GLY A 315 -26.90 -5.55 20.69
N ARG A 316 -26.16 -4.74 19.93
CA ARG A 316 -25.59 -5.11 18.65
C ARG A 316 -24.11 -4.74 18.61
N VAL A 317 -23.29 -5.73 18.27
CA VAL A 317 -21.83 -5.59 18.21
C VAL A 317 -21.38 -5.99 16.81
N ILE A 318 -20.48 -5.19 16.24
CA ILE A 318 -19.73 -5.55 15.04
C ILE A 318 -18.39 -6.13 15.51
N LEU A 319 -18.02 -7.29 14.97
CA LEU A 319 -16.76 -7.93 15.26
C LEU A 319 -15.84 -7.80 14.06
N ASN A 320 -14.70 -7.16 14.26
CA ASN A 320 -13.65 -7.03 13.28
C ASN A 320 -12.48 -7.96 13.65
N MET A 321 -12.11 -8.82 12.72
CA MET A 321 -10.93 -9.69 12.87
C MET A 321 -9.76 -9.11 12.11
N SER A 322 -8.60 -9.02 12.76
CA SER A 322 -7.34 -8.62 12.17
C SER A 322 -6.35 -9.78 12.23
N TYR A 323 -5.64 -9.99 11.14
CA TYR A 323 -4.67 -11.06 10.98
C TYR A 323 -3.29 -10.44 10.75
N GLN A 324 -2.32 -10.79 11.61
CA GLN A 324 -1.00 -10.19 11.63
C GLN A 324 0.12 -11.23 11.74
#